data_89563c11593d0a42d6124f75de29de8c
#
_entry.id   89563c11593d0a42d6124f75de29de8c
#
_cell.length_a   1.000
_cell.length_b   1.000
_cell.length_c   1.000
_cell.angle_alpha   90.00
_cell.angle_beta   90.00
_cell.angle_gamma   90.00
#
_symmetry.space_group_name_H-M   'P 1'
#
loop_
_entity.id
_entity.type
_entity.pdbx_description
1 polymer ?
#
loop_
_entity_poly.entity_id
_entity_poly.type
_entity_poly.pdbx_seq_one_letter_code
_entity_poly.pdbx_strand_id
1 'polypeptide(L)'
;MAKVELKGVGKVYEGMTRAVTDANITVEDKEFCVFVGPSGCGKSTTLRMVAGLEDITEGKLYIDGVEMNDVPPKDRDIAMVFQNYALYPHMTVYDNMAFGLKIRKMDKAEIDRRVKDAAKQLDLTQYLNRKPKALSGGQRQRVAVGRAIVRNPKVFLFDEPLSNLDAKLRVTMRSELASLHQRLQATMIYVTHDQIEAMTLGTKIVVMKDGFIQQIGAPLYLYNSPINKFVAGFIGTPPMNFMTVKVVEKGGKIVCDEGSFEVVPTDAQAKELKAFVGKEVSFGIRPEDVAFSEKPAASNNMQMKLTNKEPLGSETHLYVVTTKGQNLIVKTSASADFRLGDTLNFVPNMEKAKFFSMEEGEPNICDKVEKKW
;
A
#
# COMPACT_ATOMS: atom_id res chain seq x y z
N MET A 1 23.79 1.91 -8.39
CA MET A 1 22.71 1.19 -7.73
C MET A 1 21.92 0.51 -8.81
N ALA A 2 20.87 -0.25 -8.49
CA ALA A 2 20.41 -1.23 -9.47
C ALA A 2 18.90 -1.08 -9.75
N LYS A 3 18.56 -1.25 -11.03
CA LYS A 3 17.20 -1.48 -11.50
C LYS A 3 16.81 -2.94 -11.27
N VAL A 4 15.57 -3.20 -10.83
CA VAL A 4 15.01 -4.55 -10.69
C VAL A 4 13.85 -4.70 -11.66
N GLU A 5 13.86 -5.78 -12.48
CA GLU A 5 12.80 -6.05 -13.45
C GLU A 5 12.30 -7.49 -13.29
N LEU A 6 11.01 -7.63 -13.08
CA LEU A 6 10.28 -8.89 -13.16
C LEU A 6 9.54 -8.90 -14.50
N LYS A 7 9.73 -9.92 -15.33
CA LYS A 7 9.10 -10.05 -16.64
C LYS A 7 8.34 -11.37 -16.72
N GLY A 8 7.03 -11.30 -16.63
CA GLY A 8 6.15 -12.46 -16.65
C GLY A 8 6.38 -13.43 -15.48
N VAL A 9 6.85 -12.93 -14.33
CA VAL A 9 7.25 -13.79 -13.20
C VAL A 9 6.04 -14.46 -12.57
N GLY A 10 6.12 -15.78 -12.44
CA GLY A 10 5.12 -16.62 -11.80
C GLY A 10 5.72 -17.58 -10.77
N LYS A 11 4.90 -17.94 -9.78
CA LYS A 11 5.23 -18.99 -8.81
C LYS A 11 4.08 -19.95 -8.65
N VAL A 12 4.38 -21.22 -8.92
CA VAL A 12 3.49 -22.36 -8.65
C VAL A 12 4.20 -23.26 -7.65
N TYR A 13 3.56 -23.51 -6.50
CA TYR A 13 4.05 -24.46 -5.51
C TYR A 13 3.63 -25.90 -5.86
N GLU A 14 4.26 -26.87 -5.22
CA GLU A 14 3.84 -28.27 -5.29
C GLU A 14 2.35 -28.38 -4.94
N GLY A 15 1.59 -29.22 -5.69
CA GLY A 15 0.14 -29.29 -5.57
C GLY A 15 -0.63 -28.26 -6.39
N MET A 16 0.03 -27.58 -7.36
CA MET A 16 -0.54 -26.63 -8.33
C MET A 16 -1.12 -25.34 -7.71
N THR A 17 -0.76 -24.99 -6.46
CA THR A 17 -1.17 -23.71 -5.88
C THR A 17 -0.37 -22.57 -6.49
N ARG A 18 -1.05 -21.72 -7.26
CA ARG A 18 -0.45 -20.56 -7.91
C ARG A 18 -0.46 -19.36 -6.94
N ALA A 19 0.73 -18.92 -6.52
CA ALA A 19 0.90 -17.83 -5.57
C ALA A 19 1.16 -16.48 -6.24
N VAL A 20 1.76 -16.48 -7.44
CA VAL A 20 2.02 -15.28 -8.25
C VAL A 20 1.80 -15.63 -9.72
N THR A 21 1.15 -14.74 -10.44
CA THR A 21 0.80 -14.92 -11.85
C THR A 21 1.24 -13.70 -12.65
N ASP A 22 2.04 -13.95 -13.69
CA ASP A 22 2.44 -12.97 -14.73
C ASP A 22 2.84 -11.60 -14.14
N ALA A 23 3.69 -11.60 -13.12
CA ALA A 23 4.13 -10.36 -12.49
C ALA A 23 5.12 -9.62 -13.39
N ASN A 24 4.69 -8.46 -13.88
CA ASN A 24 5.49 -7.54 -14.66
C ASN A 24 5.72 -6.28 -13.84
N ILE A 25 6.90 -6.14 -13.23
CA ILE A 25 7.25 -5.04 -12.31
C ILE A 25 8.61 -4.49 -12.69
N THR A 26 8.68 -3.18 -12.83
CA THR A 26 9.95 -2.46 -12.95
C THR A 26 10.13 -1.55 -11.75
N VAL A 27 11.20 -1.78 -10.99
CA VAL A 27 11.66 -0.88 -9.91
C VAL A 27 12.91 -0.18 -10.42
N GLU A 28 12.80 1.12 -10.62
CA GLU A 28 13.90 1.92 -11.15
C GLU A 28 15.01 2.14 -10.11
N ASP A 29 16.19 2.54 -10.59
CA ASP A 29 17.29 2.88 -9.68
C ASP A 29 16.86 3.96 -8.66
N LYS A 30 17.19 3.73 -7.37
CA LYS A 30 16.84 4.61 -6.23
C LYS A 30 15.35 4.72 -5.92
N GLU A 31 14.52 3.89 -6.51
CA GLU A 31 13.08 3.88 -6.25
C GLU A 31 12.75 3.12 -4.95
N PHE A 32 11.78 3.62 -4.19
CA PHE A 32 11.18 2.92 -3.05
C PHE A 32 9.88 2.28 -3.50
N CYS A 33 9.92 1.00 -3.86
CA CYS A 33 8.76 0.26 -4.36
C CYS A 33 8.10 -0.54 -3.23
N VAL A 34 6.80 -0.31 -3.00
CA VAL A 34 6.05 -1.00 -1.94
C VAL A 34 5.05 -1.98 -2.54
N PHE A 35 5.12 -3.25 -2.14
CA PHE A 35 4.13 -4.27 -2.46
C PHE A 35 3.08 -4.29 -1.33
N VAL A 36 1.81 -4.08 -1.69
CA VAL A 36 0.70 -4.02 -0.74
C VAL A 36 -0.48 -4.85 -1.23
N GLY A 37 -1.27 -5.39 -0.31
CA GLY A 37 -2.45 -6.20 -0.62
C GLY A 37 -2.86 -7.08 0.56
N PRO A 38 -3.97 -7.80 0.47
CA PRO A 38 -4.46 -8.72 1.51
C PRO A 38 -3.43 -9.80 1.86
N SER A 39 -3.62 -10.45 3.00
CA SER A 39 -2.80 -11.60 3.38
C SER A 39 -2.93 -12.73 2.34
N GLY A 40 -1.81 -13.36 2.00
CA GLY A 40 -1.79 -14.46 1.04
C GLY A 40 -1.82 -14.05 -0.45
N CYS A 41 -1.83 -12.77 -0.80
CA CYS A 41 -1.90 -12.33 -2.20
C CYS A 41 -0.57 -12.41 -2.99
N GLY A 42 0.50 -12.99 -2.44
CA GLY A 42 1.76 -13.23 -3.15
C GLY A 42 2.90 -12.24 -2.88
N LYS A 43 2.73 -11.20 -2.05
CA LYS A 43 3.76 -10.16 -1.77
C LYS A 43 5.09 -10.72 -1.28
N SER A 44 5.06 -11.44 -0.16
CA SER A 44 6.29 -12.03 0.43
C SER A 44 6.89 -13.10 -0.48
N THR A 45 6.06 -13.86 -1.22
CA THR A 45 6.52 -14.80 -2.24
C THR A 45 7.31 -14.06 -3.33
N THR A 46 6.76 -12.96 -3.86
CA THR A 46 7.43 -12.13 -4.87
C THR A 46 8.75 -11.55 -4.32
N LEU A 47 8.73 -11.02 -3.10
CA LEU A 47 9.96 -10.51 -2.45
C LEU A 47 11.02 -11.61 -2.29
N ARG A 48 10.61 -12.82 -1.87
CA ARG A 48 11.52 -13.97 -1.69
C ARG A 48 12.06 -14.49 -3.02
N MET A 49 11.30 -14.44 -4.10
CA MET A 49 11.81 -14.71 -5.46
C MET A 49 12.90 -13.70 -5.86
N VAL A 50 12.71 -12.40 -5.57
CA VAL A 50 13.76 -11.40 -5.79
C VAL A 50 14.99 -11.70 -4.95
N ALA A 51 14.80 -12.14 -3.70
CA ALA A 51 15.88 -12.52 -2.81
C ALA A 51 16.60 -13.84 -3.21
N GLY A 52 16.01 -14.67 -4.07
CA GLY A 52 16.47 -16.02 -4.40
C GLY A 52 16.24 -17.03 -3.28
N LEU A 53 15.32 -16.74 -2.38
CA LEU A 53 14.86 -17.62 -1.30
C LEU A 53 13.69 -18.50 -1.74
N GLU A 54 13.09 -18.17 -2.87
CA GLU A 54 12.06 -18.94 -3.57
C GLU A 54 12.43 -19.01 -5.05
N ASP A 55 12.28 -20.17 -5.66
CA ASP A 55 12.53 -20.36 -7.08
C ASP A 55 11.42 -19.73 -7.92
N ILE A 56 11.79 -19.13 -9.03
CA ILE A 56 10.86 -18.63 -10.05
C ILE A 56 10.43 -19.80 -10.92
N THR A 57 9.11 -20.02 -11.05
CA THR A 57 8.57 -21.10 -11.87
C THR A 57 8.40 -20.69 -13.33
N GLU A 58 8.01 -19.43 -13.55
CA GLU A 58 7.75 -18.85 -14.87
C GLU A 58 8.36 -17.44 -14.94
N GLY A 59 8.75 -17.01 -16.15
CA GLY A 59 9.28 -15.68 -16.38
C GLY A 59 10.72 -15.49 -15.91
N LYS A 60 11.16 -14.23 -15.87
CA LYS A 60 12.55 -13.85 -15.62
C LYS A 60 12.67 -12.66 -14.68
N LEU A 61 13.65 -12.75 -13.79
CA LEU A 61 14.08 -11.66 -12.89
C LEU A 61 15.43 -11.12 -13.33
N TYR A 62 15.54 -9.79 -13.40
CA TYR A 62 16.79 -9.10 -13.68
C TYR A 62 17.12 -8.12 -12.55
N ILE A 63 18.39 -8.07 -12.17
CA ILE A 63 18.94 -7.02 -11.32
C ILE A 63 20.07 -6.35 -12.09
N ASP A 64 19.94 -5.08 -12.40
CA ASP A 64 20.92 -4.29 -13.16
C ASP A 64 21.24 -4.93 -14.53
N GLY A 65 20.18 -5.44 -15.19
CA GLY A 65 20.26 -6.10 -16.50
C GLY A 65 20.79 -7.54 -16.50
N VAL A 66 21.21 -8.07 -15.34
CA VAL A 66 21.69 -9.44 -15.20
C VAL A 66 20.55 -10.35 -14.77
N GLU A 67 20.33 -11.46 -15.48
CA GLU A 67 19.34 -12.46 -15.13
C GLU A 67 19.71 -13.17 -13.83
N MET A 68 18.74 -13.28 -12.89
CA MET A 68 18.95 -13.75 -11.52
C MET A 68 18.29 -15.10 -11.21
N ASN A 69 17.56 -15.70 -12.13
CA ASN A 69 16.78 -16.93 -11.86
C ASN A 69 17.62 -18.01 -11.18
N ASP A 70 18.80 -18.31 -11.71
CA ASP A 70 19.70 -19.36 -11.22
C ASP A 70 20.81 -18.84 -10.28
N VAL A 71 20.82 -17.55 -9.98
CA VAL A 71 21.84 -16.94 -9.12
C VAL A 71 21.46 -17.15 -7.65
N PRO A 72 22.30 -17.78 -6.82
CA PRO A 72 21.98 -18.01 -5.41
C PRO A 72 21.95 -16.69 -4.61
N PRO A 73 21.19 -16.63 -3.49
CA PRO A 73 20.97 -15.39 -2.71
C PRO A 73 22.25 -14.63 -2.31
N LYS A 74 23.32 -15.36 -2.00
CA LYS A 74 24.60 -14.78 -1.56
C LYS A 74 25.30 -13.94 -2.64
N ASP A 75 25.01 -14.25 -3.91
CA ASP A 75 25.67 -13.65 -5.08
C ASP A 75 24.81 -12.60 -5.79
N ARG A 76 23.57 -12.37 -5.35
CA ARG A 76 22.65 -11.34 -5.90
C ARG A 76 22.95 -9.91 -5.48
N ASP A 77 23.90 -9.70 -4.58
CA ASP A 77 24.28 -8.39 -3.99
C ASP A 77 23.07 -7.62 -3.41
N ILE A 78 22.21 -8.33 -2.71
CA ILE A 78 21.04 -7.82 -2.01
C ILE A 78 21.20 -7.92 -0.49
N ALA A 79 20.43 -7.14 0.26
CA ALA A 79 20.26 -7.32 1.70
C ALA A 79 18.78 -7.39 2.07
N MET A 80 18.41 -8.33 2.90
CA MET A 80 17.02 -8.54 3.33
C MET A 80 16.87 -8.32 4.84
N VAL A 81 15.84 -7.56 5.20
CA VAL A 81 15.36 -7.35 6.57
C VAL A 81 14.07 -8.13 6.72
N PHE A 82 14.06 -9.09 7.63
CA PHE A 82 12.93 -9.98 7.89
C PHE A 82 11.98 -9.41 8.95
N GLN A 83 10.73 -9.83 8.93
CA GLN A 83 9.68 -9.45 9.87
C GLN A 83 10.08 -9.66 11.36
N ASN A 84 10.79 -10.73 11.66
CA ASN A 84 11.28 -11.06 13.01
C ASN A 84 12.69 -10.54 13.28
N TYR A 85 13.21 -9.64 12.43
CA TYR A 85 14.55 -9.05 12.46
C TYR A 85 15.70 -10.06 12.29
N ALA A 86 15.50 -11.34 12.59
CA ALA A 86 16.47 -12.45 12.49
C ALA A 86 17.85 -12.10 13.07
N LEU A 87 17.88 -11.42 14.23
CA LEU A 87 19.12 -11.09 14.94
C LEU A 87 19.70 -12.33 15.63
N TYR A 88 21.02 -12.44 15.65
CA TYR A 88 21.74 -13.46 16.40
C TYR A 88 21.72 -13.13 17.89
N PRO A 89 20.97 -13.87 18.74
CA PRO A 89 20.71 -13.46 20.13
C PRO A 89 21.94 -13.51 21.05
N HIS A 90 22.93 -14.32 20.69
CA HIS A 90 24.19 -14.50 21.44
C HIS A 90 25.24 -13.44 21.08
N MET A 91 25.09 -12.75 19.95
CA MET A 91 26.01 -11.71 19.47
C MET A 91 25.63 -10.34 20.00
N THR A 92 26.61 -9.44 20.12
CA THR A 92 26.41 -8.02 20.39
C THR A 92 25.76 -7.32 19.17
N VAL A 93 25.32 -6.06 19.33
CA VAL A 93 24.89 -5.20 18.21
C VAL A 93 26.02 -5.08 17.19
N TYR A 94 27.23 -4.78 17.66
CA TYR A 94 28.42 -4.71 16.79
C TYR A 94 28.62 -5.99 16.00
N ASP A 95 28.62 -7.14 16.67
CA ASP A 95 28.84 -8.44 16.01
C ASP A 95 27.72 -8.81 15.04
N ASN A 96 26.47 -8.51 15.37
CA ASN A 96 25.35 -8.68 14.45
C ASN A 96 25.57 -7.90 13.15
N MET A 97 25.98 -6.62 13.24
CA MET A 97 26.25 -5.79 12.07
C MET A 97 27.50 -6.25 11.30
N ALA A 98 28.57 -6.61 12.02
CA ALA A 98 29.83 -7.03 11.43
C ALA A 98 29.80 -8.42 10.78
N PHE A 99 28.84 -9.28 11.16
CA PHE A 99 28.86 -10.71 10.83
C PHE A 99 29.00 -11.00 9.33
N GLY A 100 28.15 -10.37 8.50
CA GLY A 100 28.21 -10.57 7.05
C GLY A 100 29.52 -10.10 6.40
N LEU A 101 30.15 -9.07 6.95
CA LEU A 101 31.45 -8.57 6.51
C LEU A 101 32.61 -9.51 6.91
N LYS A 102 32.52 -10.08 8.13
CA LYS A 102 33.47 -11.10 8.61
C LYS A 102 33.46 -12.36 7.72
N ILE A 103 32.26 -12.83 7.31
CA ILE A 103 32.14 -13.97 6.38
C ILE A 103 32.78 -13.67 5.03
N ARG A 104 32.64 -12.44 4.54
CA ARG A 104 33.29 -11.98 3.29
C ARG A 104 34.81 -11.73 3.45
N LYS A 105 35.37 -12.03 4.61
CA LYS A 105 36.82 -11.87 4.94
C LYS A 105 37.34 -10.45 4.70
N MET A 106 36.48 -9.45 4.93
CA MET A 106 36.85 -8.04 4.82
C MET A 106 37.85 -7.66 5.91
N ASP A 107 38.71 -6.66 5.64
CA ASP A 107 39.67 -6.16 6.62
C ASP A 107 39.00 -5.64 7.89
N LYS A 108 39.63 -5.88 9.06
CA LYS A 108 39.08 -5.53 10.37
C LYS A 108 38.86 -4.03 10.55
N ALA A 109 39.77 -3.19 10.04
CA ALA A 109 39.66 -1.73 10.13
C ALA A 109 38.48 -1.24 9.31
N GLU A 110 38.26 -1.80 8.10
CA GLU A 110 37.13 -1.46 7.26
C GLU A 110 35.78 -1.95 7.86
N ILE A 111 35.75 -3.12 8.48
CA ILE A 111 34.58 -3.59 9.23
C ILE A 111 34.23 -2.62 10.35
N ASP A 112 35.22 -2.25 11.18
CA ASP A 112 35.02 -1.32 12.29
C ASP A 112 34.50 0.03 11.82
N ARG A 113 35.09 0.59 10.76
CA ARG A 113 34.67 1.83 10.14
C ARG A 113 33.20 1.75 9.69
N ARG A 114 32.82 0.75 8.88
CA ARG A 114 31.44 0.59 8.35
C ARG A 114 30.42 0.39 9.46
N VAL A 115 30.74 -0.41 10.48
CA VAL A 115 29.82 -0.65 11.60
C VAL A 115 29.61 0.63 12.40
N LYS A 116 30.67 1.39 12.71
CA LYS A 116 30.56 2.66 13.44
C LYS A 116 29.80 3.71 12.63
N ASP A 117 30.05 3.82 11.33
CA ASP A 117 29.34 4.74 10.43
C ASP A 117 27.83 4.41 10.39
N ALA A 118 27.48 3.15 10.20
CA ALA A 118 26.08 2.72 10.21
C ALA A 118 25.43 2.87 11.61
N ALA A 119 26.15 2.59 12.67
CA ALA A 119 25.65 2.79 14.04
C ALA A 119 25.38 4.27 14.35
N LYS A 120 26.21 5.17 13.85
CA LYS A 120 25.99 6.63 13.96
C LYS A 120 24.74 7.06 13.19
N GLN A 121 24.56 6.56 11.98
CA GLN A 121 23.38 6.88 11.13
C GLN A 121 22.05 6.41 11.75
N LEU A 122 22.09 5.36 12.59
CA LEU A 122 20.92 4.70 13.17
C LEU A 122 20.77 4.95 14.68
N ASP A 123 21.56 5.88 15.26
CA ASP A 123 21.58 6.18 16.70
C ASP A 123 21.82 4.93 17.58
N LEU A 124 22.70 4.04 17.12
CA LEU A 124 23.04 2.78 17.80
C LEU A 124 24.40 2.81 18.50
N THR A 125 25.19 3.87 18.40
CA THR A 125 26.58 3.95 18.89
C THR A 125 26.71 3.53 20.35
N GLN A 126 25.80 3.98 21.21
CA GLN A 126 25.81 3.65 22.65
C GLN A 126 25.35 2.21 22.98
N TYR A 127 24.80 1.50 21.98
CA TYR A 127 24.27 0.15 22.13
C TYR A 127 25.15 -0.94 21.51
N LEU A 128 26.28 -0.59 20.87
CA LEU A 128 27.13 -1.52 20.13
C LEU A 128 27.56 -2.75 20.94
N ASN A 129 27.80 -2.60 22.24
CA ASN A 129 28.21 -3.70 23.15
C ASN A 129 27.03 -4.48 23.77
N ARG A 130 25.76 -4.06 23.50
CA ARG A 130 24.60 -4.76 24.06
C ARG A 130 24.20 -5.94 23.17
N LYS A 131 23.53 -6.92 23.81
CA LYS A 131 22.89 -8.05 23.10
C LYS A 131 21.41 -7.72 22.77
N PRO A 132 20.79 -8.35 21.77
CA PRO A 132 19.41 -8.09 21.35
C PRO A 132 18.36 -8.13 22.47
N LYS A 133 18.53 -9.00 23.48
CA LYS A 133 17.62 -9.08 24.64
C LYS A 133 17.55 -7.79 25.47
N ALA A 134 18.58 -6.96 25.43
CA ALA A 134 18.67 -5.68 26.16
C ALA A 134 18.25 -4.48 25.33
N LEU A 135 17.55 -4.70 24.20
CA LEU A 135 17.12 -3.67 23.26
C LEU A 135 15.58 -3.61 23.17
N SER A 136 15.04 -2.41 22.96
CA SER A 136 13.63 -2.23 22.58
C SER A 136 13.34 -2.78 21.17
N GLY A 137 12.04 -2.91 20.81
CA GLY A 137 11.63 -3.34 19.47
C GLY A 137 12.25 -2.50 18.36
N GLY A 138 12.16 -1.18 18.45
CA GLY A 138 12.73 -0.26 17.47
C GLY A 138 14.26 -0.33 17.40
N GLN A 139 14.94 -0.49 18.55
CA GLN A 139 16.39 -0.68 18.55
C GLN A 139 16.78 -1.99 17.85
N ARG A 140 16.06 -3.10 18.08
CA ARG A 140 16.29 -4.36 17.35
C ARG A 140 16.10 -4.20 15.86
N GLN A 141 15.07 -3.48 15.44
CA GLN A 141 14.83 -3.18 14.03
C GLN A 141 15.98 -2.36 13.42
N ARG A 142 16.42 -1.27 14.09
CA ARG A 142 17.57 -0.48 13.62
C ARG A 142 18.84 -1.34 13.48
N VAL A 143 19.05 -2.29 14.39
CA VAL A 143 20.18 -3.24 14.26
C VAL A 143 20.03 -4.12 13.01
N ALA A 144 18.83 -4.62 12.72
CA ALA A 144 18.57 -5.41 11.50
C ALA A 144 18.80 -4.59 10.23
N VAL A 145 18.35 -3.34 10.22
CA VAL A 145 18.62 -2.38 9.13
C VAL A 145 20.10 -2.08 9.01
N GLY A 146 20.80 -1.86 10.14
CA GLY A 146 22.25 -1.63 10.20
C GLY A 146 23.03 -2.81 9.61
N ARG A 147 22.61 -4.04 9.91
CA ARG A 147 23.19 -5.26 9.32
C ARG A 147 23.06 -5.30 7.79
N ALA A 148 22.01 -4.71 7.24
CA ALA A 148 21.83 -4.56 5.81
C ALA A 148 22.72 -3.45 5.24
N ILE A 149 22.75 -2.26 5.86
CA ILE A 149 23.48 -1.07 5.40
C ILE A 149 24.98 -1.32 5.31
N VAL A 150 25.60 -1.95 6.31
CA VAL A 150 27.06 -2.17 6.33
C VAL A 150 27.58 -2.95 5.13
N ARG A 151 26.70 -3.75 4.49
CA ARG A 151 27.02 -4.53 3.29
C ARG A 151 27.07 -3.69 2.02
N ASN A 152 26.47 -2.49 2.03
CA ASN A 152 26.30 -1.62 0.88
C ASN A 152 25.73 -2.36 -0.34
N PRO A 153 24.54 -2.99 -0.22
CA PRO A 153 23.97 -3.81 -1.27
C PRO A 153 23.42 -2.97 -2.43
N LYS A 154 23.24 -3.57 -3.59
CA LYS A 154 22.57 -2.93 -4.74
C LYS A 154 21.08 -2.70 -4.50
N VAL A 155 20.41 -3.62 -3.80
CA VAL A 155 18.96 -3.57 -3.50
C VAL A 155 18.71 -3.96 -2.05
N PHE A 156 17.85 -3.19 -1.37
CA PHE A 156 17.34 -3.53 -0.05
C PHE A 156 15.95 -4.16 -0.17
N LEU A 157 15.72 -5.25 0.53
CA LEU A 157 14.45 -5.97 0.60
C LEU A 157 13.93 -5.96 2.04
N PHE A 158 12.66 -5.57 2.23
CA PHE A 158 12.03 -5.49 3.55
C PHE A 158 10.74 -6.34 3.55
N ASP A 159 10.70 -7.39 4.37
CA ASP A 159 9.53 -8.26 4.54
C ASP A 159 8.80 -7.88 5.83
N GLU A 160 7.79 -7.02 5.76
CA GLU A 160 6.96 -6.52 6.86
C GLU A 160 7.75 -6.05 8.10
N PRO A 161 8.77 -5.20 7.99
CA PRO A 161 9.70 -4.92 9.08
C PRO A 161 9.09 -4.14 10.25
N LEU A 162 7.91 -3.51 10.09
CA LEU A 162 7.24 -2.72 11.13
C LEU A 162 6.07 -3.43 11.80
N SER A 163 5.67 -4.62 11.33
CA SER A 163 4.46 -5.32 11.78
C SER A 163 4.47 -5.67 13.28
N ASN A 164 5.65 -5.92 13.86
CA ASN A 164 5.83 -6.31 15.27
C ASN A 164 6.03 -5.12 16.22
N LEU A 165 5.79 -3.88 15.77
CA LEU A 165 5.94 -2.67 16.58
C LEU A 165 4.59 -2.12 17.03
N ASP A 166 4.57 -1.47 18.19
CA ASP A 166 3.41 -0.69 18.63
C ASP A 166 3.16 0.53 17.73
N ALA A 167 1.94 1.09 17.78
CA ALA A 167 1.51 2.16 16.88
C ALA A 167 2.40 3.42 16.94
N LYS A 168 2.82 3.86 18.14
CA LYS A 168 3.68 5.03 18.32
C LYS A 168 5.05 4.82 17.71
N LEU A 169 5.65 3.67 17.99
CA LEU A 169 6.98 3.32 17.48
C LEU A 169 6.95 3.14 15.96
N ARG A 170 5.85 2.57 15.40
CA ARG A 170 5.66 2.41 13.95
C ARG A 170 5.68 3.78 13.22
N VAL A 171 5.03 4.80 13.77
CA VAL A 171 5.06 6.16 13.20
C VAL A 171 6.49 6.70 13.15
N THR A 172 7.25 6.60 14.25
CA THR A 172 8.64 7.03 14.31
C THR A 172 9.51 6.28 13.29
N MET A 173 9.38 4.96 13.24
CA MET A 173 10.20 4.11 12.36
C MET A 173 9.89 4.32 10.88
N ARG A 174 8.65 4.65 10.50
CA ARG A 174 8.33 5.05 9.11
C ARG A 174 9.09 6.32 8.72
N SER A 175 9.06 7.35 9.55
CA SER A 175 9.81 8.59 9.29
C SER A 175 11.31 8.34 9.16
N GLU A 176 11.88 7.49 10.01
CA GLU A 176 13.29 7.09 9.94
C GLU A 176 13.63 6.33 8.65
N LEU A 177 12.78 5.39 8.21
CA LEU A 177 12.98 4.66 6.95
C LEU A 177 12.89 5.59 5.74
N ALA A 178 11.94 6.52 5.72
CA ALA A 178 11.85 7.53 4.66
C ALA A 178 13.13 8.39 4.60
N SER A 179 13.60 8.89 5.75
CA SER A 179 14.84 9.67 5.85
C SER A 179 16.07 8.83 5.46
N LEU A 180 16.08 7.56 5.81
CA LEU A 180 17.15 6.63 5.44
C LEU A 180 17.22 6.43 3.93
N HIS A 181 16.08 6.21 3.26
CA HIS A 181 16.01 6.09 1.81
C HIS A 181 16.56 7.35 1.11
N GLN A 182 16.14 8.54 1.58
CA GLN A 182 16.64 9.81 1.03
C GLN A 182 18.16 9.96 1.16
N ARG A 183 18.74 9.49 2.26
CA ARG A 183 20.21 9.55 2.48
C ARG A 183 20.98 8.52 1.68
N LEU A 184 20.48 7.28 1.64
CA LEU A 184 21.17 6.17 0.97
C LEU A 184 21.03 6.23 -0.54
N GLN A 185 19.96 6.86 -1.05
CA GLN A 185 19.64 6.86 -2.48
C GLN A 185 19.73 5.45 -3.07
N ALA A 186 19.16 4.47 -2.36
CA ALA A 186 19.22 3.05 -2.69
C ALA A 186 17.89 2.54 -3.22
N THR A 187 17.93 1.56 -4.11
CA THR A 187 16.75 0.85 -4.59
C THR A 187 16.21 -0.02 -3.44
N MET A 188 14.93 0.16 -3.10
CA MET A 188 14.28 -0.54 -1.99
C MET A 188 12.99 -1.20 -2.45
N ILE A 189 12.78 -2.47 -2.06
CA ILE A 189 11.51 -3.18 -2.23
C ILE A 189 10.99 -3.52 -0.83
N TYR A 190 9.77 -3.11 -0.55
CA TYR A 190 9.16 -3.19 0.77
C TYR A 190 7.81 -3.89 0.70
N VAL A 191 7.59 -4.88 1.54
CA VAL A 191 6.31 -5.58 1.67
C VAL A 191 5.61 -5.11 2.93
N THR A 192 4.34 -4.78 2.81
CA THR A 192 3.47 -4.46 3.94
C THR A 192 2.00 -4.82 3.64
N HIS A 193 1.21 -4.96 4.69
CA HIS A 193 -0.25 -4.96 4.63
C HIS A 193 -0.86 -3.62 5.11
N ASP A 194 -0.02 -2.69 5.60
CA ASP A 194 -0.43 -1.37 6.09
C ASP A 194 -0.43 -0.35 4.94
N GLN A 195 -1.61 0.16 4.62
CA GLN A 195 -1.80 1.15 3.56
C GLN A 195 -1.10 2.48 3.86
N ILE A 196 -1.03 2.87 5.14
CA ILE A 196 -0.38 4.12 5.54
C ILE A 196 1.13 4.00 5.30
N GLU A 197 1.72 2.84 5.57
CA GLU A 197 3.13 2.59 5.23
C GLU A 197 3.34 2.71 3.71
N ALA A 198 2.50 2.06 2.91
CA ALA A 198 2.59 2.11 1.45
C ALA A 198 2.48 3.54 0.92
N MET A 199 1.49 4.31 1.39
CA MET A 199 1.25 5.68 0.95
C MET A 199 2.33 6.68 1.39
N THR A 200 3.00 6.42 2.51
CA THR A 200 3.98 7.37 3.09
C THR A 200 5.42 7.06 2.73
N LEU A 201 5.77 5.79 2.51
CA LEU A 201 7.14 5.36 2.18
C LEU A 201 7.36 5.21 0.67
N GLY A 202 6.36 4.72 -0.06
CA GLY A 202 6.51 4.37 -1.45
C GLY A 202 6.64 5.58 -2.38
N THR A 203 7.60 5.53 -3.29
CA THR A 203 7.58 6.35 -4.52
C THR A 203 6.75 5.66 -5.60
N LYS A 204 6.67 4.32 -5.51
CA LYS A 204 5.83 3.44 -6.33
C LYS A 204 5.15 2.40 -5.44
N ILE A 205 3.89 2.12 -5.71
CA ILE A 205 3.13 1.06 -5.04
C ILE A 205 2.70 0.03 -6.07
N VAL A 206 2.82 -1.24 -5.72
CA VAL A 206 2.27 -2.39 -6.45
C VAL A 206 1.15 -2.98 -5.60
N VAL A 207 -0.09 -2.82 -6.04
CA VAL A 207 -1.26 -3.41 -5.38
C VAL A 207 -1.48 -4.81 -5.92
N MET A 208 -1.51 -5.80 -5.01
CA MET A 208 -1.67 -7.22 -5.36
C MET A 208 -2.95 -7.80 -4.75
N LYS A 209 -3.61 -8.70 -5.49
CA LYS A 209 -4.74 -9.50 -5.03
C LYS A 209 -4.70 -10.88 -5.68
N ASP A 210 -4.87 -11.93 -4.88
CA ASP A 210 -5.01 -13.32 -5.35
C ASP A 210 -3.92 -13.75 -6.36
N GLY A 211 -2.67 -13.34 -6.11
CA GLY A 211 -1.52 -13.64 -6.97
C GLY A 211 -1.36 -12.74 -8.19
N PHE A 212 -2.28 -11.80 -8.43
CA PHE A 212 -2.24 -10.88 -9.57
C PHE A 212 -1.91 -9.45 -9.14
N ILE A 213 -1.20 -8.74 -10.01
CA ILE A 213 -1.04 -7.29 -9.91
C ILE A 213 -2.35 -6.63 -10.35
N GLN A 214 -2.90 -5.80 -9.47
CA GLN A 214 -4.12 -5.03 -9.75
C GLN A 214 -3.80 -3.67 -10.36
N GLN A 215 -2.84 -2.96 -9.77
CA GLN A 215 -2.40 -1.66 -10.27
C GLN A 215 -0.99 -1.33 -9.77
N ILE A 216 -0.22 -0.63 -10.60
CA ILE A 216 1.10 -0.08 -10.26
C ILE A 216 1.06 1.43 -10.49
N GLY A 217 1.62 2.21 -9.56
CA GLY A 217 1.73 3.66 -9.74
C GLY A 217 2.23 4.40 -8.51
N ALA A 218 2.35 5.72 -8.64
CA ALA A 218 2.63 6.60 -7.51
C ALA A 218 1.46 6.58 -6.50
N PRO A 219 1.71 6.77 -5.19
CA PRO A 219 0.68 6.68 -4.15
C PRO A 219 -0.59 7.50 -4.46
N LEU A 220 -0.45 8.80 -4.73
CA LEU A 220 -1.58 9.68 -5.01
C LEU A 220 -2.30 9.35 -6.33
N TYR A 221 -1.59 8.76 -7.30
CA TYR A 221 -2.22 8.29 -8.53
C TYR A 221 -3.18 7.12 -8.26
N LEU A 222 -2.74 6.12 -7.48
CA LEU A 222 -3.58 4.98 -7.08
C LEU A 222 -4.81 5.42 -6.27
N TYR A 223 -4.63 6.43 -5.40
CA TYR A 223 -5.69 6.99 -4.58
C TYR A 223 -6.74 7.72 -5.40
N ASN A 224 -6.31 8.56 -6.36
CA ASN A 224 -7.18 9.43 -7.14
C ASN A 224 -7.77 8.74 -8.38
N SER A 225 -7.03 7.78 -8.98
CA SER A 225 -7.41 7.09 -10.22
C SER A 225 -7.27 5.58 -10.09
N PRO A 226 -8.06 4.95 -9.20
CA PRO A 226 -8.06 3.50 -9.05
C PRO A 226 -8.62 2.84 -10.33
N ILE A 227 -7.92 1.79 -10.80
CA ILE A 227 -8.31 1.10 -12.04
C ILE A 227 -9.60 0.28 -11.89
N ASN A 228 -9.86 -0.21 -10.68
CA ASN A 228 -11.04 -1.02 -10.37
C ASN A 228 -11.54 -0.75 -8.95
N LYS A 229 -12.70 -1.30 -8.64
CA LYS A 229 -13.36 -1.16 -7.33
C LYS A 229 -12.52 -1.74 -6.19
N PHE A 230 -11.78 -2.84 -6.44
CA PHE A 230 -10.89 -3.40 -5.42
C PHE A 230 -9.81 -2.40 -5.00
N VAL A 231 -9.08 -1.81 -5.95
CA VAL A 231 -8.03 -0.81 -5.63
C VAL A 231 -8.64 0.41 -4.94
N ALA A 232 -9.80 0.88 -5.39
CA ALA A 232 -10.51 2.00 -4.79
C ALA A 232 -10.89 1.76 -3.31
N GLY A 233 -11.37 0.56 -3.00
CA GLY A 233 -11.74 0.16 -1.63
C GLY A 233 -10.55 -0.27 -0.78
N PHE A 234 -9.46 -0.73 -1.42
CA PHE A 234 -8.27 -1.15 -0.69
C PHE A 234 -7.37 0.04 -0.30
N ILE A 235 -7.26 1.07 -1.14
CA ILE A 235 -6.42 2.25 -0.88
C ILE A 235 -7.25 3.37 -0.25
N GLY A 236 -6.95 3.69 1.01
CA GLY A 236 -7.59 4.75 1.80
C GLY A 236 -8.14 4.25 3.14
N THR A 237 -8.07 5.11 4.17
CA THR A 237 -8.57 4.82 5.54
C THR A 237 -9.39 6.02 6.03
N PRO A 238 -10.71 5.86 6.24
CA PRO A 238 -11.53 4.69 5.89
C PRO A 238 -11.56 4.40 4.38
N PRO A 239 -12.01 3.17 3.97
CA PRO A 239 -12.12 2.81 2.56
C PRO A 239 -13.16 3.67 1.82
N MET A 240 -13.09 3.67 0.48
CA MET A 240 -14.12 4.28 -0.36
C MET A 240 -15.49 3.65 -0.08
N ASN A 241 -16.52 4.48 0.04
CA ASN A 241 -17.91 4.01 0.10
C ASN A 241 -18.36 3.53 -1.28
N PHE A 242 -19.15 2.46 -1.31
CA PHE A 242 -19.74 1.96 -2.55
C PHE A 242 -21.25 1.80 -2.40
N MET A 243 -21.98 2.27 -3.40
CA MET A 243 -23.43 2.13 -3.49
C MET A 243 -23.80 1.62 -4.87
N THR A 244 -24.76 0.72 -4.94
CA THR A 244 -25.36 0.31 -6.23
C THR A 244 -26.36 1.35 -6.66
N VAL A 245 -26.17 1.86 -7.88
CA VAL A 245 -27.08 2.85 -8.49
C VAL A 245 -27.47 2.42 -9.90
N LYS A 246 -28.67 2.74 -10.34
CA LYS A 246 -29.14 2.50 -11.71
C LYS A 246 -28.88 3.74 -12.55
N VAL A 247 -28.23 3.57 -13.70
CA VAL A 247 -28.04 4.66 -14.65
C VAL A 247 -29.33 4.86 -15.46
N VAL A 248 -29.90 6.04 -15.41
CA VAL A 248 -31.15 6.39 -16.10
C VAL A 248 -30.99 7.70 -16.88
N GLU A 249 -31.79 7.87 -17.94
CA GLU A 249 -31.87 9.15 -18.65
C GLU A 249 -33.17 9.86 -18.27
N LYS A 250 -33.04 11.06 -17.68
CA LYS A 250 -34.19 11.91 -17.29
C LYS A 250 -34.04 13.30 -17.91
N GLY A 251 -34.98 13.69 -18.74
CA GLY A 251 -34.95 15.02 -19.38
C GLY A 251 -33.71 15.30 -20.23
N GLY A 252 -33.19 14.27 -20.90
CA GLY A 252 -31.96 14.37 -21.73
C GLY A 252 -30.65 14.41 -20.92
N LYS A 253 -30.70 14.21 -19.60
CA LYS A 253 -29.52 14.14 -18.72
C LYS A 253 -29.36 12.72 -18.13
N ILE A 254 -28.13 12.31 -18.00
CA ILE A 254 -27.79 11.07 -17.27
C ILE A 254 -27.90 11.34 -15.77
N VAL A 255 -28.59 10.45 -15.07
CA VAL A 255 -28.78 10.47 -13.62
C VAL A 255 -28.49 9.08 -13.08
N CYS A 256 -27.88 8.99 -11.93
CA CYS A 256 -27.63 7.73 -11.21
C CYS A 256 -28.60 7.65 -10.02
N ASP A 257 -29.53 6.71 -10.09
CA ASP A 257 -30.64 6.55 -9.16
C ASP A 257 -30.37 5.38 -8.20
N GLU A 258 -30.25 5.67 -6.90
CA GLU A 258 -30.14 4.66 -5.84
C GLU A 258 -31.53 4.18 -5.41
N GLY A 259 -32.56 4.94 -5.70
CA GLY A 259 -33.97 4.68 -5.33
C GLY A 259 -34.44 5.47 -4.10
N SER A 260 -33.52 5.99 -3.27
CA SER A 260 -33.84 6.92 -2.18
C SER A 260 -33.28 8.34 -2.44
N PHE A 261 -32.32 8.44 -3.33
CA PHE A 261 -31.74 9.70 -3.82
C PHE A 261 -31.22 9.51 -5.23
N GLU A 262 -30.97 10.64 -5.88
CA GLU A 262 -30.38 10.69 -7.21
C GLU A 262 -29.12 11.54 -7.18
N VAL A 263 -28.10 11.11 -7.95
CA VAL A 263 -26.90 11.92 -8.20
C VAL A 263 -26.75 12.19 -9.69
N VAL A 264 -26.43 13.43 -10.02
CA VAL A 264 -26.15 13.89 -11.38
C VAL A 264 -24.64 13.86 -11.60
N PRO A 265 -24.13 12.98 -12.46
CA PRO A 265 -22.71 12.93 -12.79
C PRO A 265 -22.25 14.22 -13.47
N THR A 266 -20.94 14.49 -13.45
CA THR A 266 -20.35 15.55 -14.29
C THR A 266 -20.53 15.22 -15.78
N ASP A 267 -20.41 16.21 -16.67
CA ASP A 267 -20.55 16.00 -18.12
C ASP A 267 -19.57 14.94 -18.65
N ALA A 268 -18.34 14.93 -18.12
CA ALA A 268 -17.33 13.94 -18.49
C ALA A 268 -17.75 12.51 -18.06
N GLN A 269 -18.24 12.35 -16.84
CA GLN A 269 -18.73 11.07 -16.32
C GLN A 269 -20.00 10.63 -17.06
N ALA A 270 -20.94 11.55 -17.32
CA ALA A 270 -22.19 11.28 -18.03
C ALA A 270 -21.94 10.72 -19.44
N LYS A 271 -20.92 11.22 -20.14
CA LYS A 271 -20.51 10.73 -21.46
C LYS A 271 -20.15 9.24 -21.44
N GLU A 272 -19.36 8.81 -20.46
CA GLU A 272 -18.95 7.40 -20.32
C GLU A 272 -20.10 6.53 -19.79
N LEU A 273 -20.91 7.06 -18.85
CA LEU A 273 -22.06 6.36 -18.27
C LEU A 273 -23.22 6.17 -19.27
N LYS A 274 -23.26 6.90 -20.37
CA LYS A 274 -24.30 6.76 -21.40
C LYS A 274 -24.42 5.33 -21.95
N ALA A 275 -23.30 4.60 -22.03
CA ALA A 275 -23.28 3.19 -22.45
C ALA A 275 -23.91 2.23 -21.42
N PHE A 276 -24.16 2.72 -20.21
CA PHE A 276 -24.70 1.94 -19.06
C PHE A 276 -26.16 2.30 -18.76
N VAL A 277 -26.83 3.10 -19.58
CA VAL A 277 -28.25 3.45 -19.38
C VAL A 277 -29.10 2.18 -19.26
N GLY A 278 -29.91 2.10 -18.22
CA GLY A 278 -30.74 0.94 -17.86
C GLY A 278 -30.03 -0.13 -17.03
N LYS A 279 -28.68 -0.06 -16.87
CA LYS A 279 -27.88 -0.98 -16.07
C LYS A 279 -27.57 -0.42 -14.69
N GLU A 280 -27.20 -1.32 -13.77
CA GLU A 280 -26.64 -0.98 -12.48
C GLU A 280 -25.12 -0.80 -12.57
N VAL A 281 -24.59 0.16 -11.80
CA VAL A 281 -23.17 0.41 -11.63
C VAL A 281 -22.87 0.66 -10.15
N SER A 282 -21.63 0.49 -9.75
CA SER A 282 -21.19 0.81 -8.39
C SER A 282 -20.71 2.26 -8.35
N PHE A 283 -21.45 3.13 -7.65
CA PHE A 283 -21.06 4.49 -7.33
C PHE A 283 -20.12 4.48 -6.14
N GLY A 284 -18.91 5.00 -6.33
CA GLY A 284 -17.86 5.10 -5.33
C GLY A 284 -17.60 6.53 -4.92
N ILE A 285 -17.58 6.80 -3.60
CA ILE A 285 -17.22 8.13 -3.08
C ILE A 285 -16.42 7.98 -1.79
N ARG A 286 -15.35 8.77 -1.63
CA ARG A 286 -14.55 8.72 -0.40
C ARG A 286 -15.26 9.39 0.76
N PRO A 287 -15.03 8.94 2.02
CA PRO A 287 -15.64 9.53 3.20
C PRO A 287 -15.43 11.03 3.36
N GLU A 288 -14.28 11.54 2.96
CA GLU A 288 -13.92 12.97 3.00
C GLU A 288 -14.50 13.80 1.87
N ASP A 289 -14.98 13.15 0.80
CA ASP A 289 -15.57 13.81 -0.37
C ASP A 289 -17.11 13.89 -0.29
N VAL A 290 -17.66 13.63 0.90
CA VAL A 290 -19.08 13.76 1.21
C VAL A 290 -19.26 14.82 2.29
N ALA A 291 -19.89 15.94 1.92
CA ALA A 291 -20.11 17.04 2.85
C ALA A 291 -21.49 16.94 3.52
N PHE A 292 -21.56 17.22 4.84
CA PHE A 292 -22.82 17.44 5.54
C PHE A 292 -23.44 18.78 5.10
N SER A 293 -24.77 18.80 4.97
CA SER A 293 -25.56 20.01 4.68
C SER A 293 -26.71 20.14 5.67
N GLU A 294 -26.85 21.32 6.28
CA GLU A 294 -27.96 21.59 7.22
C GLU A 294 -29.33 21.54 6.54
N LYS A 295 -29.39 21.92 5.25
CA LYS A 295 -30.60 21.91 4.44
C LYS A 295 -30.44 20.98 3.24
N PRO A 296 -31.53 20.40 2.75
CA PRO A 296 -31.47 19.64 1.51
C PRO A 296 -30.88 20.49 0.38
N ALA A 297 -29.87 19.97 -0.30
CA ALA A 297 -29.29 20.62 -1.48
C ALA A 297 -30.25 20.53 -2.67
N ALA A 298 -30.18 21.50 -3.58
CA ALA A 298 -31.00 21.51 -4.80
C ALA A 298 -30.70 20.34 -5.76
N SER A 299 -29.48 19.79 -5.70
CA SER A 299 -29.04 18.64 -6.47
C SER A 299 -28.11 17.76 -5.65
N ASN A 300 -28.01 16.49 -6.01
CA ASN A 300 -27.12 15.51 -5.37
C ASN A 300 -27.31 15.39 -3.84
N ASN A 301 -28.53 15.61 -3.35
CA ASN A 301 -28.81 15.50 -1.94
C ASN A 301 -29.08 14.05 -1.56
N MET A 302 -28.20 13.49 -0.74
CA MET A 302 -28.33 12.15 -0.17
C MET A 302 -28.85 12.28 1.26
N GLN A 303 -30.13 11.89 1.47
CA GLN A 303 -30.71 11.87 2.80
C GLN A 303 -30.49 10.50 3.45
N MET A 304 -29.77 10.47 4.59
CA MET A 304 -29.37 9.24 5.23
C MET A 304 -29.55 9.30 6.75
N LYS A 305 -29.83 8.16 7.35
CA LYS A 305 -30.02 8.02 8.80
C LYS A 305 -28.70 7.73 9.50
N LEU A 306 -28.37 8.49 10.54
CA LEU A 306 -27.19 8.26 11.37
C LEU A 306 -27.39 7.03 12.28
N THR A 307 -26.54 6.02 12.11
CA THR A 307 -26.59 4.76 12.88
C THR A 307 -25.51 4.67 13.96
N ASN A 308 -24.35 5.28 13.73
CA ASN A 308 -23.27 5.32 14.70
C ASN A 308 -22.37 6.55 14.46
N LYS A 309 -21.61 6.98 15.49
CA LYS A 309 -20.59 8.00 15.37
C LYS A 309 -19.34 7.63 16.17
N GLU A 310 -18.17 7.87 15.60
CA GLU A 310 -16.87 7.65 16.23
C GLU A 310 -16.08 8.95 16.26
N PRO A 311 -16.05 9.65 17.40
CA PRO A 311 -15.22 10.84 17.57
C PRO A 311 -13.75 10.43 17.78
N LEU A 312 -12.86 10.82 16.86
CA LEU A 312 -11.43 10.50 16.89
C LEU A 312 -10.55 11.64 17.40
N GLY A 313 -11.18 12.72 17.93
CA GLY A 313 -10.49 13.89 18.45
C GLY A 313 -10.26 14.97 17.39
N SER A 314 -9.60 14.69 16.28
CA SER A 314 -9.40 15.62 15.17
C SER A 314 -10.56 15.63 14.17
N GLU A 315 -11.27 14.51 14.03
CA GLU A 315 -12.40 14.31 13.14
C GLU A 315 -13.41 13.36 13.78
N THR A 316 -14.62 13.32 13.24
CA THR A 316 -15.67 12.36 13.61
C THR A 316 -16.06 11.55 12.38
N HIS A 317 -16.10 10.22 12.50
CA HIS A 317 -16.66 9.35 11.50
C HIS A 317 -18.14 9.11 11.80
N LEU A 318 -19.00 9.44 10.83
CA LEU A 318 -20.43 9.20 10.88
C LEU A 318 -20.75 7.94 10.06
N TYR A 319 -21.38 6.96 10.67
CA TYR A 319 -21.90 5.78 10.00
C TYR A 319 -23.36 6.04 9.68
N VAL A 320 -23.67 6.10 8.41
CA VAL A 320 -25.00 6.44 7.91
C VAL A 320 -25.55 5.37 6.99
N VAL A 321 -26.87 5.26 6.92
CA VAL A 321 -27.55 4.27 6.08
C VAL A 321 -28.62 4.94 5.22
N THR A 322 -28.68 4.57 3.93
CA THR A 322 -29.75 5.00 3.03
C THR A 322 -31.06 4.29 3.36
N THR A 323 -32.19 4.77 2.86
CA THR A 323 -33.50 4.08 3.04
C THR A 323 -33.52 2.70 2.36
N LYS A 324 -32.62 2.44 1.42
CA LYS A 324 -32.42 1.12 0.80
C LYS A 324 -31.46 0.22 1.56
N GLY A 325 -30.93 0.67 2.72
CA GLY A 325 -30.07 -0.12 3.59
C GLY A 325 -28.60 -0.14 3.18
N GLN A 326 -28.15 0.75 2.28
CA GLN A 326 -26.72 0.86 1.93
C GLN A 326 -25.98 1.70 2.96
N ASN A 327 -24.86 1.17 3.48
CA ASN A 327 -24.08 1.80 4.53
C ASN A 327 -22.96 2.66 3.96
N LEU A 328 -22.73 3.82 4.57
CA LEU A 328 -21.62 4.73 4.23
C LEU A 328 -20.94 5.24 5.48
N ILE A 329 -19.68 5.62 5.34
CA ILE A 329 -18.91 6.38 6.33
C ILE A 329 -18.71 7.79 5.76
N VAL A 330 -19.02 8.80 6.56
CA VAL A 330 -18.76 10.20 6.21
C VAL A 330 -17.81 10.79 7.24
N LYS A 331 -16.78 11.49 6.79
CA LYS A 331 -15.88 12.25 7.66
C LYS A 331 -16.41 13.66 7.88
N THR A 332 -16.43 14.09 9.13
CA THR A 332 -16.82 15.47 9.49
C THR A 332 -15.89 16.03 10.56
N SER A 333 -15.98 17.33 10.80
CA SER A 333 -15.20 17.97 11.87
C SER A 333 -15.57 17.42 13.25
N ALA A 334 -14.63 17.46 14.20
CA ALA A 334 -14.82 16.96 15.55
C ALA A 334 -15.96 17.66 16.32
N SER A 335 -16.30 18.91 15.93
CA SER A 335 -17.31 19.78 16.61
C SER A 335 -18.76 19.50 16.20
N ALA A 336 -19.00 18.56 15.28
CA ALA A 336 -20.35 18.26 14.80
C ALA A 336 -21.15 17.49 15.88
N ASP A 337 -22.22 18.11 16.39
CA ASP A 337 -23.11 17.48 17.38
C ASP A 337 -24.35 16.87 16.69
N PHE A 338 -24.24 15.60 16.36
CA PHE A 338 -25.36 14.81 15.79
C PHE A 338 -25.84 13.76 16.78
N ARG A 339 -27.15 13.48 16.77
CA ARG A 339 -27.76 12.43 17.59
C ARG A 339 -28.01 11.17 16.77
N LEU A 340 -27.82 10.03 17.39
CA LEU A 340 -28.13 8.75 16.75
C LEU A 340 -29.63 8.69 16.37
N GLY A 341 -29.90 8.27 15.16
CA GLY A 341 -31.23 8.22 14.59
C GLY A 341 -31.63 9.47 13.80
N ASP A 342 -30.86 10.56 13.86
CA ASP A 342 -31.08 11.73 13.02
C ASP A 342 -31.02 11.38 11.54
N THR A 343 -31.88 12.01 10.76
CA THR A 343 -31.83 11.98 9.31
C THR A 343 -31.10 13.21 8.81
N LEU A 344 -29.96 13.01 8.19
CA LEU A 344 -29.02 14.07 7.80
C LEU A 344 -28.94 14.16 6.28
N ASN A 345 -28.64 15.35 5.78
CA ASN A 345 -28.42 15.59 4.36
C ASN A 345 -26.93 15.63 4.04
N PHE A 346 -26.55 14.96 3.00
CA PHE A 346 -25.17 14.90 2.53
C PHE A 346 -25.08 15.19 1.04
N VAL A 347 -23.99 15.85 0.64
CA VAL A 347 -23.74 16.22 -0.75
C VAL A 347 -22.38 15.64 -1.16
N PRO A 348 -22.35 14.69 -2.12
CA PRO A 348 -21.10 14.16 -2.65
C PRO A 348 -20.41 15.14 -3.58
N ASN A 349 -19.08 15.21 -3.52
CA ASN A 349 -18.29 15.90 -4.53
C ASN A 349 -18.22 15.04 -5.80
N MET A 350 -19.03 15.35 -6.79
CA MET A 350 -19.14 14.55 -8.02
C MET A 350 -17.87 14.55 -8.87
N GLU A 351 -17.00 15.55 -8.76
CA GLU A 351 -15.71 15.55 -9.46
C GLU A 351 -14.76 14.46 -8.91
N LYS A 352 -14.94 14.07 -7.64
CA LYS A 352 -14.17 13.02 -6.97
C LYS A 352 -14.85 11.66 -7.00
N ALA A 353 -16.13 11.62 -7.34
CA ALA A 353 -16.89 10.39 -7.45
C ALA A 353 -16.33 9.47 -8.54
N LYS A 354 -16.44 8.16 -8.32
CA LYS A 354 -16.02 7.11 -9.24
C LYS A 354 -17.19 6.19 -9.56
N PHE A 355 -17.17 5.62 -10.74
CA PHE A 355 -18.19 4.67 -11.16
C PHE A 355 -17.49 3.40 -11.64
N PHE A 356 -17.93 2.25 -11.15
CA PHE A 356 -17.36 0.96 -11.51
C PHE A 356 -18.42 0.06 -12.14
N SER A 357 -18.00 -0.70 -13.15
CA SER A 357 -18.84 -1.72 -13.77
C SER A 357 -19.18 -2.82 -12.74
N MET A 358 -20.31 -3.50 -12.94
CA MET A 358 -20.66 -4.72 -12.20
C MET A 358 -20.13 -5.99 -12.87
N GLU A 359 -19.37 -5.85 -13.96
CA GLU A 359 -18.73 -6.95 -14.68
C GLU A 359 -17.51 -7.49 -13.91
N GLU A 360 -16.99 -8.63 -14.34
CA GLU A 360 -15.79 -9.24 -13.74
C GLU A 360 -14.61 -8.27 -13.72
N GLY A 361 -13.94 -8.19 -12.58
CA GLY A 361 -12.84 -7.26 -12.33
C GLY A 361 -13.31 -5.84 -11.94
N GLU A 362 -14.60 -5.54 -12.00
CA GLU A 362 -15.23 -4.28 -11.58
C GLU A 362 -14.44 -3.02 -12.03
N PRO A 363 -14.14 -2.86 -13.34
CA PRO A 363 -13.29 -1.77 -13.83
C PRO A 363 -13.93 -0.39 -13.61
N ASN A 364 -13.06 0.61 -13.44
CA ASN A 364 -13.50 2.01 -13.41
C ASN A 364 -14.02 2.43 -14.79
N ILE A 365 -15.25 2.96 -14.84
CA ILE A 365 -15.94 3.34 -16.07
C ILE A 365 -15.42 4.69 -16.60
N CYS A 366 -15.18 5.63 -15.69
CA CYS A 366 -14.93 7.04 -16.06
C CYS A 366 -13.44 7.37 -16.19
N ASP A 367 -12.58 6.70 -15.42
CA ASP A 367 -11.13 6.91 -15.51
C ASP A 367 -10.51 5.80 -16.35
N LYS A 368 -10.09 6.11 -17.56
CA LYS A 368 -9.40 5.17 -18.44
C LYS A 368 -7.95 5.01 -17.97
N VAL A 369 -7.74 4.14 -16.98
CA VAL A 369 -6.41 3.79 -16.49
C VAL A 369 -5.81 2.72 -17.41
N GLU A 370 -4.76 3.06 -18.14
CA GLU A 370 -4.05 2.08 -18.96
C GLU A 370 -3.23 1.13 -18.09
N LYS A 371 -3.36 -0.18 -18.31
CA LYS A 371 -2.44 -1.18 -17.75
C LYS A 371 -1.09 -1.06 -18.46
N LYS A 372 -0.07 -0.61 -17.74
CA LYS A 372 1.31 -0.48 -18.25
C LYS A 372 2.27 -1.48 -17.58
N TRP A 373 1.73 -2.59 -17.07
CA TRP A 373 2.50 -3.63 -16.36
C TRP A 373 2.06 -5.02 -16.78
#